data_b84fa014be63533f69f572b6512f4c50
#
_entry.id   b84fa014be63533f69f572b6512f4c50
#
_cell.length_a   1.000
_cell.length_b   1.000
_cell.length_c   1.000
_cell.angle_alpha   90.00
_cell.angle_beta   90.00
_cell.angle_gamma   90.00
#
_symmetry.space_group_name_H-M   'P 1'
#
loop_
_entity.id
_entity.type
_entity.pdbx_description
1 polymer ?
#
loop_
_entity_poly.entity_id
_entity_poly.type
_entity_poly.pdbx_seq_one_letter_code
_entity_poly.pdbx_strand_id
1 'polypeptide(L)'
;MPMPVYVVQTVGGKEKHVSDLISQRLDNVIDECFVPCSEVAKRYGGAWHRIERTIFPGYVFVRTDDLDALEQGLHGIAALTKVLG
;
A
#
# COMPACT_ATOMS: atom_id res chain seq x y z
N MET A 1 12.69 -4.78 -19.05
CA MET A 1 13.12 -5.03 -17.67
C MET A 1 11.96 -4.81 -16.73
N PRO A 2 11.76 -5.68 -15.74
CA PRO A 2 10.70 -5.43 -14.77
C PRO A 2 11.01 -4.19 -13.95
N MET A 3 9.98 -3.40 -13.66
CA MET A 3 10.12 -2.25 -12.77
C MET A 3 10.40 -2.70 -11.35
N PRO A 4 11.26 -1.99 -10.61
CA PRO A 4 11.48 -2.31 -9.21
C PRO A 4 10.23 -2.02 -8.37
N VAL A 5 10.09 -2.77 -7.29
CA VAL A 5 9.05 -2.58 -6.31
C VAL A 5 9.67 -1.96 -5.06
N TYR A 6 9.10 -0.85 -4.62
CA TYR A 6 9.55 -0.16 -3.41
C TYR A 6 8.52 -0.38 -2.30
N VAL A 7 9.02 -0.45 -1.08
CA VAL A 7 8.18 -0.59 0.10
C VAL A 7 8.01 0.79 0.74
N VAL A 8 6.77 1.19 0.94
CA VAL A 8 6.43 2.45 1.59
C VAL A 8 5.90 2.14 2.98
N GLN A 9 6.57 2.64 4.01
CA GLN A 9 6.11 2.51 5.38
C GLN A 9 5.05 3.57 5.67
N THR A 10 3.97 3.15 6.32
CA THR A 10 2.90 4.05 6.74
C THR A 10 2.42 3.63 8.13
N VAL A 11 1.38 4.30 8.62
CA VAL A 11 0.78 3.95 9.90
C VAL A 11 -0.08 2.70 9.75
N GLY A 12 0.06 1.76 10.67
CA GLY A 12 -0.77 0.55 10.68
C GLY A 12 -2.25 0.91 10.74
N GLY A 13 -3.05 0.23 9.92
CA GLY A 13 -4.46 0.52 9.76
C GLY A 13 -4.78 1.56 8.68
N LYS A 14 -3.77 2.22 8.13
CA LYS A 14 -3.94 3.22 7.07
C LYS A 14 -3.44 2.78 5.70
N GLU A 15 -3.02 1.53 5.56
CA GLU A 15 -2.39 1.01 4.35
C GLU A 15 -3.27 1.22 3.12
N LYS A 16 -4.54 0.83 3.20
CA LYS A 16 -5.46 0.97 2.05
C LYS A 16 -5.72 2.42 1.72
N HIS A 17 -5.87 3.26 2.73
CA HIS A 17 -6.07 4.69 2.53
C HIS A 17 -4.87 5.33 1.83
N VAL A 18 -3.66 4.99 2.27
CA VAL A 18 -2.43 5.50 1.66
C VAL A 18 -2.27 4.95 0.24
N SER A 19 -2.56 3.66 0.03
CA SER A 19 -2.52 3.05 -1.30
C SER A 19 -3.48 3.75 -2.26
N ASP A 20 -4.69 4.05 -1.82
CA ASP A 20 -5.67 4.77 -2.64
C ASP A 20 -5.19 6.17 -2.99
N LEU A 21 -4.62 6.89 -2.02
CA LEU A 21 -4.07 8.23 -2.27
C LEU A 21 -2.91 8.19 -3.27
N ILE A 22 -2.02 7.23 -3.11
CA ILE A 22 -0.89 7.06 -4.04
C ILE A 22 -1.41 6.77 -5.45
N SER A 23 -2.36 5.85 -5.57
CA SER A 23 -2.93 5.49 -6.86
C SER A 23 -3.62 6.66 -7.54
N GLN A 24 -4.28 7.53 -6.77
CA GLN A 24 -4.98 8.68 -7.33
C GLN A 24 -4.03 9.82 -7.68
N ARG A 25 -3.06 10.10 -6.83
CA ARG A 25 -2.19 11.28 -6.99
C ARG A 25 -0.96 11.02 -7.82
N LEU A 26 -0.51 9.78 -7.86
CA LEU A 26 0.75 9.40 -8.52
C LEU A 26 0.55 8.42 -9.66
N ASP A 27 -0.65 8.34 -10.22
CA ASP A 27 -0.94 7.39 -11.30
C ASP A 27 -0.07 7.61 -12.53
N ASN A 28 0.42 8.82 -12.76
CA ASN A 28 1.32 9.14 -13.85
C ASN A 28 2.78 8.76 -13.56
N VAL A 29 3.10 8.48 -12.29
CA VAL A 29 4.46 8.23 -11.82
C VAL A 29 4.68 6.75 -11.56
N ILE A 30 3.66 6.05 -11.09
CA ILE A 30 3.76 4.66 -10.70
C ILE A 30 3.05 3.75 -11.69
N ASP A 31 3.52 2.51 -11.80
CA ASP A 31 2.86 1.47 -12.58
C ASP A 31 1.75 0.82 -11.77
N GLU A 32 2.04 0.48 -10.52
CA GLU A 32 1.09 -0.22 -9.66
C GLU A 32 1.37 0.10 -8.19
N CYS A 33 0.32 0.14 -7.40
CA CYS A 33 0.40 0.27 -5.95
C CYS A 33 -0.55 -0.73 -5.32
N PHE A 34 -0.06 -1.52 -4.37
CA PHE A 34 -0.88 -2.55 -3.76
C PHE A 34 -0.51 -2.79 -2.31
N VAL A 35 -1.49 -3.32 -1.57
CA VAL A 35 -1.31 -3.77 -0.19
C VAL A 35 -1.56 -5.27 -0.19
N PRO A 36 -0.52 -6.10 0.03
CA PRO A 36 -0.72 -7.55 0.06
C PRO A 36 -1.64 -7.94 1.21
N CYS A 37 -2.67 -8.70 0.89
CA CYS A 37 -3.65 -9.15 1.86
C CYS A 37 -3.90 -10.64 1.70
N SER A 38 -4.31 -11.27 2.80
CA SER A 38 -4.81 -12.65 2.76
C SER A 38 -6.23 -12.69 3.29
N GLU A 39 -7.03 -13.63 2.79
CA GLU A 39 -8.35 -13.88 3.31
C GLU A 39 -8.27 -14.98 4.35
N VAL A 40 -8.91 -14.74 5.49
CA VAL A 40 -9.02 -15.69 6.59
C VAL A 40 -10.49 -15.94 6.85
N ALA A 41 -10.88 -17.21 6.99
CA ALA A 41 -12.23 -17.55 7.39
C ALA A 41 -12.30 -17.59 8.91
N LYS A 42 -13.22 -16.84 9.48
CA LYS A 42 -13.50 -16.86 10.92
C LYS A 42 -14.96 -17.15 11.19
N ARG A 43 -15.21 -17.94 12.22
CA ARG A 43 -16.56 -18.26 12.65
C ARG A 43 -16.95 -17.42 13.84
N TYR A 44 -18.00 -16.62 13.69
CA TYR A 44 -18.62 -15.91 14.79
C TYR A 44 -20.10 -15.67 14.48
N GLY A 45 -20.89 -15.59 15.53
CA GLY A 45 -22.33 -15.45 15.34
C GLY A 45 -22.98 -16.65 14.67
N GLY A 46 -22.36 -17.83 14.72
CA GLY A 46 -22.88 -19.03 14.08
C GLY A 46 -22.65 -19.14 12.59
N ALA A 47 -21.96 -18.19 11.99
CA ALA A 47 -21.70 -18.17 10.55
C ALA A 47 -20.21 -17.98 10.26
N TRP A 48 -19.78 -18.47 9.09
CA TRP A 48 -18.43 -18.25 8.60
C TRP A 48 -18.33 -16.93 7.89
N HIS A 49 -17.31 -16.15 8.20
CA HIS A 49 -17.05 -14.86 7.59
C HIS A 49 -15.66 -14.85 6.97
N ARG A 50 -15.55 -14.24 5.80
CA ARG A 50 -14.26 -13.98 5.18
C ARG A 50 -13.75 -12.64 5.69
N ILE A 51 -12.55 -12.66 6.25
CA ILE A 51 -11.89 -11.47 6.76
C ILE A 51 -10.61 -11.27 5.98
N GLU A 52 -10.45 -10.09 5.41
CA GLU A 52 -9.23 -9.72 4.72
C GLU A 52 -8.24 -9.14 5.73
N ARG A 53 -7.04 -9.69 5.76
CA ARG A 53 -5.98 -9.21 6.63
C ARG A 53 -4.78 -8.80 5.82
N THR A 54 -4.19 -7.65 6.18
CA THR A 54 -2.94 -7.19 5.60
C THR A 54 -1.81 -8.12 6.03
N ILE A 55 -1.06 -8.65 5.07
CA ILE A 55 0.07 -9.55 5.35
C ILE A 55 1.22 -8.80 6.00
N PHE A 56 1.46 -7.56 5.55
CA PHE A 56 2.51 -6.70 6.09
C PHE A 56 1.90 -5.42 6.63
N PRO A 57 1.44 -5.40 7.90
CA PRO A 57 0.84 -4.21 8.48
C PRO A 57 1.78 -3.01 8.47
N GLY A 58 1.29 -1.86 8.04
CA GLY A 58 2.07 -0.64 7.97
C GLY A 58 2.91 -0.49 6.72
N TYR A 59 2.74 -1.37 5.71
CA TYR A 59 3.52 -1.33 4.48
C TYR A 59 2.62 -1.30 3.25
N VAL A 60 3.02 -0.49 2.28
CA VAL A 60 2.39 -0.41 0.97
C VAL A 60 3.48 -0.65 -0.08
N PHE A 61 3.17 -1.45 -1.09
CA PHE A 61 4.12 -1.77 -2.15
C PHE A 61 3.79 -0.96 -3.39
N VAL A 62 4.82 -0.34 -3.97
CA VAL A 62 4.68 0.51 -5.15
C VAL A 62 5.65 0.06 -6.22
N ARG A 63 5.14 -0.18 -7.40
CA ARG A 63 5.96 -0.50 -8.56
C ARG A 63 6.14 0.76 -9.40
N THR A 64 7.38 1.20 -9.53
CA THR A 64 7.72 2.39 -10.32
C THR A 64 9.18 2.32 -10.74
N ASP A 65 9.52 3.01 -11.83
CA ASP A 65 10.90 3.20 -12.27
C ASP A 65 11.44 4.58 -11.90
N ASP A 66 10.65 5.40 -11.21
CA ASP A 66 11.03 6.76 -10.84
C ASP A 66 10.87 6.96 -9.32
N LEU A 67 11.90 6.56 -8.58
CA LEU A 67 11.92 6.68 -7.13
C LEU A 67 11.85 8.13 -6.66
N ASP A 68 12.53 9.04 -7.35
CA ASP A 68 12.54 10.45 -6.96
C ASP A 68 11.15 11.07 -7.05
N ALA A 69 10.44 10.79 -8.14
CA ALA A 69 9.08 11.28 -8.30
C ALA A 69 8.14 10.66 -7.25
N LEU A 70 8.35 9.39 -6.92
CA LEU A 70 7.59 8.73 -5.85
C LEU A 70 7.83 9.42 -4.51
N GLU A 71 9.07 9.66 -4.13
CA GLU A 71 9.39 10.33 -2.87
C GLU A 71 8.79 11.74 -2.81
N GLN A 72 8.90 12.51 -3.88
CA GLN A 72 8.33 13.84 -3.93
C GLN A 72 6.80 13.81 -3.81
N GLY A 73 6.17 12.86 -4.47
CA GLY A 73 4.72 12.71 -4.40
C GLY A 73 4.23 12.33 -3.02
N LEU A 74 5.01 11.55 -2.28
CA LEU A 74 4.63 11.13 -0.93
C LEU A 74 4.62 12.29 0.06
N HIS A 75 5.40 13.33 -0.17
CA HIS A 75 5.38 14.52 0.70
C HIS A 75 4.02 15.22 0.73
N GLY A 76 3.22 15.06 -0.31
CA GLY A 76 1.89 15.66 -0.36
C GLY A 76 0.79 14.82 0.27
N ILE A 77 1.12 13.63 0.78
CA ILE A 77 0.16 12.73 1.39
C ILE A 77 0.12 12.98 2.90
N ALA A 78 -1.09 13.16 3.45
CA ALA A 78 -1.26 13.55 4.85
C ALA A 78 -0.78 12.48 5.84
N ALA A 79 -0.86 11.21 5.49
CA ALA A 79 -0.35 10.13 6.33
C ALA A 79 1.18 10.13 6.31
N LEU A 80 1.80 9.81 7.44
CA LEU A 80 3.25 9.71 7.52
C LEU A 80 3.73 8.54 6.68
N THR A 81 4.46 8.83 5.61
CA THR A 81 4.98 7.80 4.71
C THR A 81 6.49 7.93 4.56
N LYS A 82 7.14 6.79 4.35
CA LYS A 82 8.57 6.73 4.16
C LYS A 82 8.90 5.57 3.23
N VAL A 83 9.74 5.81 2.24
CA VAL A 83 10.22 4.74 1.37
C VAL A 83 11.36 4.00 2.06
N LEU A 84 11.23 2.69 2.14
CA LEU A 84 12.24 1.84 2.80
C LEU A 84 13.23 1.21 1.83
N GLY A 85 13.00 1.35 0.56
CA GLY A 85 13.94 0.84 -0.43
C GLY A 85 13.35 -0.15 -1.43
#